data_1d91bed5e4751f96fad0eb1434459c35
#
_entry.id   1d91bed5e4751f96fad0eb1434459c35
#
_cell.length_a   1.000
_cell.length_b   1.000
_cell.length_c   1.000
_cell.angle_alpha   90.00
_cell.angle_beta   90.00
_cell.angle_gamma   90.00
#
_symmetry.space_group_name_H-M   'P 1'
#
loop_
_entity.id
_entity.type
_entity.pdbx_description
1 polymer ?
#
loop_
_entity_poly.entity_id
_entity_poly.type
_entity_poly.pdbx_seq_one_letter_code
_entity_poly.pdbx_strand_id
1 'polypeptide(L)'
;GTTSRGLGDVYKRQDKMVVVSRGGFVPASVVAYTLGIQDVDIVSIQSYIHREAGKAIVHRAPKTDEVVLVIDDIVDKGGTAKALKEYMPNMHLAVIYAKPRGLPLADTYVEEITQETWPVFPWDEEDKANH
;
A
#
# COMPACT_ATOMS: atom_id res chain seq x y z
N GLY A 1 0.19 -6.07 20.56
CA GLY A 1 -1.17 -5.99 20.99
C GLY A 1 -2.13 -6.81 20.16
N THR A 2 -3.36 -6.58 20.39
CA THR A 2 -4.45 -7.26 19.69
C THR A 2 -4.40 -7.03 18.19
N THR A 3 -3.96 -5.85 17.78
CA THR A 3 -3.83 -5.50 16.35
C THR A 3 -2.80 -6.38 15.65
N SER A 4 -1.65 -6.59 16.28
CA SER A 4 -0.61 -7.47 15.71
C SER A 4 -1.09 -8.90 15.57
N ARG A 5 -1.88 -9.37 16.54
CA ARG A 5 -2.43 -10.72 16.53
C ARG A 5 -3.47 -10.88 15.42
N GLY A 6 -4.34 -9.88 15.23
CA GLY A 6 -5.32 -9.88 14.16
C GLY A 6 -4.68 -9.86 12.78
N LEU A 7 -3.61 -9.07 12.63
CA LEU A 7 -2.82 -9.03 11.43
C LEU A 7 -2.20 -10.38 11.10
N GLY A 8 -1.59 -11.04 12.09
CA GLY A 8 -1.00 -12.35 11.92
C GLY A 8 -2.01 -13.37 11.43
N ASP A 9 -3.23 -13.33 11.97
CA ASP A 9 -4.30 -14.24 11.56
C ASP A 9 -4.75 -13.97 10.13
N VAL A 10 -4.91 -12.72 9.74
CA VAL A 10 -5.24 -12.35 8.36
C VAL A 10 -4.14 -12.80 7.40
N TYR A 11 -2.89 -12.55 7.74
CA TYR A 11 -1.74 -12.87 6.88
C TYR A 11 -1.53 -14.37 6.73
N LYS A 12 -1.75 -15.13 7.80
CA LYS A 12 -1.61 -16.60 7.76
C LYS A 12 -2.61 -17.25 6.82
N ARG A 13 -3.74 -16.59 6.55
CA ARG A 13 -4.75 -17.08 5.62
C ARG A 13 -4.46 -16.75 4.18
N GLN A 14 -3.44 -15.89 3.96
CA GLN A 14 -3.11 -15.41 2.64
C GLN A 14 -1.80 -16.01 2.17
N ASP A 15 -1.87 -16.78 1.09
CA ASP A 15 -0.68 -17.28 0.42
C ASP A 15 -0.16 -16.29 -0.60
N LYS A 16 -0.91 -15.22 -0.83
CA LYS A 16 -0.66 -14.25 -1.89
C LYS A 16 -0.65 -12.83 -1.35
N MET A 17 0.28 -12.04 -1.86
CA MET A 17 0.38 -10.62 -1.56
C MET A 17 0.39 -9.84 -2.88
N VAL A 18 -0.07 -8.59 -2.82
CA VAL A 18 -0.04 -7.67 -3.96
C VAL A 18 0.76 -6.44 -3.56
N VAL A 19 1.75 -6.09 -4.38
CA VAL A 19 2.63 -4.95 -4.14
C VAL A 19 2.21 -3.79 -5.01
N VAL A 20 2.02 -2.62 -4.42
CA VAL A 20 1.77 -1.41 -5.18
C VAL A 20 3.11 -0.82 -5.61
N SER A 21 3.39 -0.84 -6.89
CA SER A 21 4.64 -0.31 -7.42
C SER A 21 4.56 1.22 -7.52
N ARG A 22 5.64 1.91 -7.30
CA ARG A 22 6.96 1.43 -6.84
C ARG A 22 7.09 1.44 -5.33
N GLY A 23 6.37 2.32 -4.64
CA GLY A 23 6.55 2.60 -3.21
C GLY A 23 6.43 1.38 -2.30
N GLY A 24 5.61 0.42 -2.69
CA GLY A 24 5.39 -0.78 -1.89
C GLY A 24 6.49 -1.84 -1.98
N PHE A 25 7.43 -1.74 -2.91
CA PHE A 25 8.42 -2.80 -3.12
C PHE A 25 9.27 -3.13 -1.89
N VAL A 26 9.81 -2.12 -1.23
CA VAL A 26 10.67 -2.37 -0.06
C VAL A 26 9.88 -2.93 1.12
N PRO A 27 8.78 -2.28 1.57
CA PRO A 27 8.00 -2.86 2.67
C PRO A 27 7.42 -4.23 2.33
N ALA A 28 6.98 -4.46 1.10
CA ALA A 28 6.44 -5.74 0.69
C ALA A 28 7.49 -6.85 0.77
N SER A 29 8.73 -6.56 0.38
CA SER A 29 9.83 -7.51 0.48
C SER A 29 10.01 -7.98 1.92
N VAL A 30 10.05 -7.06 2.87
CA VAL A 30 10.19 -7.38 4.29
C VAL A 30 9.02 -8.22 4.78
N VAL A 31 7.80 -7.81 4.45
CA VAL A 31 6.59 -8.53 4.90
C VAL A 31 6.54 -9.93 4.29
N ALA A 32 6.84 -10.07 3.01
CA ALA A 32 6.82 -11.36 2.33
C ALA A 32 7.78 -12.36 2.98
N TYR A 33 9.01 -11.94 3.26
CA TYR A 33 9.99 -12.80 3.94
C TYR A 33 9.56 -13.12 5.37
N THR A 34 9.06 -12.12 6.10
CA THR A 34 8.65 -12.32 7.50
C THR A 34 7.48 -13.30 7.62
N LEU A 35 6.53 -13.23 6.70
CA LEU A 35 5.32 -14.06 6.73
C LEU A 35 5.44 -15.34 5.88
N GLY A 36 6.53 -15.49 5.14
CA GLY A 36 6.73 -16.65 4.27
C GLY A 36 5.83 -16.66 3.05
N ILE A 37 5.41 -15.50 2.57
CA ILE A 37 4.57 -15.39 1.37
C ILE A 37 5.48 -15.40 0.14
N GLN A 38 5.25 -16.35 -0.77
CA GLN A 38 6.05 -16.50 -1.99
C GLN A 38 5.31 -16.08 -3.25
N ASP A 39 3.98 -16.09 -3.23
CA ASP A 39 3.17 -15.69 -4.37
C ASP A 39 2.90 -14.19 -4.29
N VAL A 40 3.58 -13.42 -5.12
CA VAL A 40 3.52 -11.96 -5.10
C VAL A 40 3.13 -11.42 -6.47
N ASP A 41 2.00 -10.72 -6.52
CA ASP A 41 1.57 -9.96 -7.69
C ASP A 41 1.93 -8.50 -7.53
N ILE A 42 1.98 -7.79 -8.65
CA ILE A 42 2.34 -6.38 -8.69
C ILE A 42 1.22 -5.56 -9.32
N VAL A 43 0.88 -4.45 -8.68
CA VAL A 43 0.04 -3.42 -9.26
C VAL A 43 0.93 -2.36 -9.88
N SER A 44 0.69 -2.06 -11.14
CA SER A 44 1.32 -0.92 -11.80
C SER A 44 0.33 0.24 -11.80
N ILE A 45 0.62 1.27 -11.04
CA ILE A 45 -0.26 2.41 -10.85
C ILE A 45 0.53 3.72 -10.84
N GLN A 46 -0.07 4.77 -11.38
CA GLN A 46 0.53 6.09 -11.42
C GLN A 46 -0.40 7.08 -10.75
N SER A 47 0.11 7.77 -9.74
CA SER A 47 -0.64 8.80 -9.01
C SER A 47 -0.27 10.18 -9.53
N TYR A 48 -1.27 11.03 -9.73
CA TYR A 48 -1.06 12.41 -10.12
C TYR A 48 -1.30 13.32 -8.91
N ILE A 49 -0.25 13.49 -8.12
CA ILE A 49 -0.32 14.25 -6.86
C ILE A 49 -0.55 15.74 -7.12
N HIS A 50 0.02 16.27 -8.21
CA HIS A 50 0.03 17.71 -8.50
C HIS A 50 -1.06 18.16 -9.47
N ARG A 51 -1.85 17.25 -10.01
CA ARG A 51 -2.93 17.60 -10.93
C ARG A 51 -4.28 17.49 -10.23
N GLU A 52 -5.15 16.66 -10.65
CA GLU A 52 -6.42 16.48 -9.95
C GLU A 52 -6.21 15.64 -8.71
N ALA A 53 -6.50 16.25 -7.56
CA ALA A 53 -6.25 15.62 -6.26
C ALA A 53 -6.84 14.23 -6.16
N GLY A 54 -6.00 13.24 -5.93
CA GLY A 54 -6.42 11.89 -5.64
C GLY A 54 -6.74 11.01 -6.84
N LYS A 55 -6.51 11.48 -8.06
CA LYS A 55 -6.66 10.60 -9.23
C LYS A 55 -5.45 9.72 -9.42
N ALA A 56 -5.72 8.48 -9.77
CA ALA A 56 -4.69 7.50 -10.08
C ALA A 56 -5.08 6.74 -11.35
N ILE A 57 -4.07 6.38 -12.14
CA ILE A 57 -4.25 5.56 -13.33
C ILE A 57 -3.71 4.17 -13.04
N VAL A 58 -4.58 3.19 -13.09
CA VAL A 58 -4.18 1.78 -12.93
C VAL A 58 -3.82 1.24 -14.30
N HIS A 59 -2.54 0.96 -14.49
CA HIS A 59 -2.05 0.35 -15.72
C HIS A 59 -2.28 -1.16 -15.70
N ARG A 60 -2.15 -1.77 -14.53
CA ARG A 60 -2.29 -3.21 -14.38
C ARG A 60 -2.54 -3.55 -12.92
N ALA A 61 -3.56 -4.35 -12.66
CA ALA A 61 -3.86 -4.85 -11.32
C ALA A 61 -4.61 -6.18 -11.42
N PRO A 62 -4.41 -7.10 -10.47
CA PRO A 62 -5.22 -8.31 -10.43
C PRO A 62 -6.66 -7.97 -10.07
N LYS A 63 -7.60 -8.71 -10.65
CA LYS A 63 -9.02 -8.63 -10.31
C LYS A 63 -9.40 -9.87 -9.51
N THR A 64 -9.84 -9.66 -8.30
CA THR A 64 -10.27 -10.77 -7.43
C THR A 64 -11.19 -10.27 -6.34
N ASP A 65 -12.15 -11.11 -5.96
CA ASP A 65 -13.02 -10.87 -4.80
C ASP A 65 -12.45 -11.49 -3.52
N GLU A 66 -11.34 -12.18 -3.63
CA GLU A 66 -10.68 -12.77 -2.47
C GLU A 66 -10.11 -11.69 -1.56
N VAL A 67 -9.95 -12.02 -0.28
CA VAL A 67 -9.22 -11.16 0.64
C VAL A 67 -7.73 -11.31 0.31
N VAL A 68 -7.13 -10.23 -0.17
CA VAL A 68 -5.69 -10.21 -0.51
C VAL A 68 -5.00 -9.13 0.31
N LEU A 69 -3.77 -9.41 0.68
CA LEU A 69 -2.91 -8.44 1.36
C LEU A 69 -2.26 -7.53 0.32
N VAL A 70 -2.51 -6.23 0.41
CA VAL A 70 -1.97 -5.23 -0.50
C VAL A 70 -1.02 -4.33 0.28
N ILE A 71 0.20 -4.16 -0.20
CA ILE A 71 1.25 -3.39 0.48
C ILE A 71 1.62 -2.16 -0.33
N ASP A 72 1.60 -1.01 0.33
CA ASP A 72 2.10 0.25 -0.21
C ASP A 72 2.94 0.95 0.87
N ASP A 73 3.62 2.03 0.51
CA ASP A 73 4.43 2.80 1.48
C ASP A 73 3.59 3.81 2.26
N ILE A 74 2.64 4.45 1.61
CA ILE A 74 1.86 5.54 2.22
C ILE A 74 0.46 5.60 1.62
N VAL A 75 -0.52 5.98 2.45
CA VAL A 75 -1.81 6.43 1.97
C VAL A 75 -1.94 7.92 2.25
N ASP A 76 -2.04 8.73 1.20
CA ASP A 76 -2.11 10.20 1.31
C ASP A 76 -3.56 10.67 1.29
N LYS A 77 -4.14 10.84 0.11
CA LYS A 77 -5.54 11.26 -0.06
C LYS A 77 -6.47 10.08 -0.33
N GLY A 78 -5.89 8.93 -0.57
CA GLY A 78 -6.65 7.71 -0.79
C GLY A 78 -7.01 7.40 -2.23
N GLY A 79 -6.50 8.18 -3.18
CA GLY A 79 -6.81 7.95 -4.60
C GLY A 79 -6.38 6.60 -5.12
N THR A 80 -5.17 6.18 -4.77
CA THR A 80 -4.66 4.85 -5.12
C THR A 80 -5.52 3.75 -4.51
N ALA A 81 -5.82 3.86 -3.21
CA ALA A 81 -6.62 2.85 -2.52
C ALA A 81 -8.03 2.72 -3.11
N LYS A 82 -8.66 3.85 -3.42
CA LYS A 82 -9.99 3.84 -4.04
C LYS A 82 -9.97 3.18 -5.42
N ALA A 83 -8.96 3.50 -6.23
CA ALA A 83 -8.82 2.91 -7.55
C ALA A 83 -8.61 1.39 -7.46
N LEU A 84 -7.80 0.95 -6.51
CA LEU A 84 -7.51 -0.48 -6.32
C LEU A 84 -8.70 -1.25 -5.81
N LYS A 85 -9.58 -0.65 -5.03
CA LYS A 85 -10.79 -1.32 -4.53
C LYS A 85 -11.76 -1.73 -5.64
N GLU A 86 -11.71 -1.09 -6.77
CA GLU A 86 -12.49 -1.51 -7.94
C GLU A 86 -12.01 -2.87 -8.48
N TYR A 87 -10.74 -3.17 -8.34
CA TYR A 87 -10.13 -4.44 -8.77
C TYR A 87 -10.16 -5.49 -7.68
N MET A 88 -9.96 -5.06 -6.44
CA MET A 88 -9.81 -5.94 -5.27
C MET A 88 -10.67 -5.39 -4.13
N PRO A 89 -12.01 -5.55 -4.21
CA PRO A 89 -12.92 -4.93 -3.24
C PRO A 89 -12.73 -5.40 -1.80
N ASN A 90 -12.18 -6.59 -1.60
CA ASN A 90 -11.97 -7.15 -0.28
C ASN A 90 -10.51 -7.13 0.16
N MET A 91 -9.71 -6.28 -0.47
CA MET A 91 -8.29 -6.16 -0.13
C MET A 91 -8.10 -5.66 1.31
N HIS A 92 -7.03 -6.15 1.94
CA HIS A 92 -6.52 -5.61 3.19
C HIS A 92 -5.30 -4.75 2.85
N LEU A 93 -5.45 -3.43 2.96
CA LEU A 93 -4.38 -2.49 2.62
C LEU A 93 -3.52 -2.20 3.84
N ALA A 94 -2.22 -2.51 3.74
CA ALA A 94 -1.24 -2.23 4.77
C ALA A 94 -0.20 -1.24 4.22
N VAL A 95 0.06 -0.17 4.99
CA VAL A 95 1.00 0.88 4.61
C VAL A 95 1.91 1.22 5.78
N ILE A 96 3.04 1.87 5.49
CA ILE A 96 3.93 2.36 6.56
C ILE A 96 3.32 3.60 7.20
N TYR A 97 2.97 4.59 6.39
CA TYR A 97 2.43 5.86 6.87
C TYR A 97 1.01 6.09 6.38
N ALA A 98 0.18 6.63 7.27
CA ALA A 98 -1.17 7.04 6.90
C ALA A 98 -1.38 8.51 7.24
N LYS A 99 -1.80 9.28 6.26
CA LYS A 99 -2.21 10.68 6.45
C LYS A 99 -3.72 10.74 6.71
N PRO A 100 -4.22 11.78 7.41
CA PRO A 100 -5.63 11.82 7.83
C PRO A 100 -6.65 11.58 6.73
N ARG A 101 -6.42 12.10 5.52
CA ARG A 101 -7.38 11.96 4.44
C ARG A 101 -7.42 10.55 3.86
N GLY A 102 -6.32 9.83 3.93
CA GLY A 102 -6.21 8.46 3.43
C GLY A 102 -6.44 7.40 4.49
N LEU A 103 -6.33 7.77 5.76
CA LEU A 103 -6.39 6.85 6.88
C LEU A 103 -7.60 5.91 6.86
N PRO A 104 -8.82 6.37 6.54
CA PRO A 104 -9.98 5.48 6.52
C PRO A 104 -9.88 4.33 5.50
N LEU A 105 -8.99 4.44 4.54
CA LEU A 105 -8.80 3.43 3.49
C LEU A 105 -7.68 2.44 3.80
N ALA A 106 -6.88 2.71 4.84
CA ALA A 106 -5.83 1.80 5.29
C ALA A 106 -6.39 0.87 6.36
N ASP A 107 -6.20 -0.43 6.19
CA ASP A 107 -6.61 -1.41 7.19
C ASP A 107 -5.56 -1.59 8.27
N THR A 108 -4.30 -1.42 7.89
CA THR A 108 -3.16 -1.49 8.80
C THR A 108 -2.15 -0.43 8.42
N TYR A 109 -1.58 0.22 9.42
CA TYR A 109 -0.50 1.19 9.22
C TYR A 109 0.44 1.19 10.42
N VAL A 110 1.67 1.62 10.19
CA VAL A 110 2.67 1.69 11.26
C VAL A 110 2.54 2.99 12.02
N GLU A 111 2.39 4.11 11.32
CA GLU A 111 2.38 5.44 11.94
C GLU A 111 1.48 6.41 11.19
N GLU A 112 0.72 7.21 11.94
CA GLU A 112 0.00 8.35 11.39
C GLU A 112 0.93 9.55 11.30
N ILE A 113 0.82 10.28 10.19
CA ILE A 113 1.56 11.54 9.99
C ILE A 113 0.59 12.63 9.56
N THR A 114 1.01 13.88 9.65
CA THR A 114 0.15 15.02 9.27
C THR A 114 -0.02 15.06 7.76
N GLN A 115 -1.10 15.70 7.31
CA GLN A 115 -1.41 15.78 5.88
C GLN A 115 -0.31 16.52 5.10
N GLU A 116 0.33 17.49 5.72
CA GLU A 116 1.38 18.32 5.11
C GLU A 116 2.75 17.66 5.11
N THR A 117 2.94 16.63 5.92
CA THR A 117 4.22 15.93 6.01
C THR A 117 4.46 15.13 4.74
N TRP A 118 5.65 15.26 4.19
CA TRP A 118 6.11 14.45 3.08
C TRP A 118 7.29 13.61 3.54
N PRO A 119 7.07 12.34 3.91
CA PRO A 119 8.16 11.51 4.40
C PRO A 119 9.14 11.22 3.28
N VAL A 120 10.43 11.18 3.64
CA VAL A 120 11.49 10.79 2.73
C VAL A 120 11.96 9.41 3.13
N PHE A 121 11.73 8.43 2.27
CA PHE A 121 12.19 7.08 2.50
C PHE A 121 13.65 6.95 2.03
N PRO A 122 14.41 6.01 2.59
CA PRO A 122 15.80 5.80 2.15
C PRO A 122 15.94 5.55 0.65
N TRP A 123 14.95 4.91 0.05
CA TRP A 123 14.94 4.61 -1.39
C TRP A 123 14.52 5.79 -2.27
N ASP A 124 14.07 6.91 -1.67
CA ASP A 124 13.68 8.11 -2.38
C ASP A 124 14.82 9.09 -2.61
N GLU A 125 15.91 8.96 -1.89
CA GLU A 125 16.98 9.96 -1.87
C GLU A 125 17.55 10.26 -3.24
N GLU A 126 17.74 9.24 -4.06
CA GLU A 126 18.31 9.40 -5.40
C GLU A 126 17.38 10.18 -6.32
N ASP A 127 16.08 9.87 -6.29
CA ASP A 127 15.08 10.61 -7.05
C ASP A 127 15.04 12.08 -6.64
N LYS A 128 15.21 12.34 -5.34
CA LYS A 128 15.21 13.69 -4.80
C LYS A 128 16.45 14.47 -5.22
N ALA A 129 17.59 13.83 -5.28
CA ALA A 129 18.85 14.46 -5.69
C ALA A 129 18.84 14.87 -7.17
N ASN A 130 18.03 14.22 -7.99
CA ASN A 130 17.91 14.50 -9.43
C ASN A 130 16.87 15.58 -9.74
N HIS A 131 16.18 16.08 -8.75
CA HIS A 131 15.22 17.15 -8.86
C HIS A 131 15.76 18.45 -8.28
#